data_c01f839cf06dbe47a2ab1e780621b12a
#
_entry.id   c01f839cf06dbe47a2ab1e780621b12a
#
_cell.length_a   1.000
_cell.length_b   1.000
_cell.length_c   1.000
_cell.angle_alpha   90.00
_cell.angle_beta   90.00
_cell.angle_gamma   90.00
#
_symmetry.space_group_name_H-M   'P 1'
#
loop_
_entity.id
_entity.type
_entity.pdbx_description
1 polymer ?
#
loop_
_entity_poly.entity_id
_entity_poly.type
_entity_poly.pdbx_seq_one_letter_code
_entity_poly.pdbx_strand_id
1 'polypeptide(L)'
;MKKLLTLAAMFTVASMSAGHHEKGEHGHHDMGNSKEWEINAYTSAAPSFIGDHATVIGISGKVLREGTNGWRCEPFMPMPKGGFETPHGAAAACSDKNAVAWANAYKSNTNPELESDGWIWMLHGDLGVDNFKP
;
A
#
# COMPACT_ATOMS: atom_id res chain seq x y z
N MET A 1 52.39 -56.57 -1.86
CA MET A 1 51.16 -56.44 -1.06
C MET A 1 50.46 -55.18 -1.54
N LYS A 2 49.47 -55.35 -2.43
CA LYS A 2 48.73 -54.26 -3.04
C LYS A 2 47.40 -54.10 -2.27
N LYS A 3 47.19 -52.97 -1.61
CA LYS A 3 45.91 -52.63 -0.94
C LYS A 3 45.00 -51.97 -1.96
N LEU A 4 43.92 -52.65 -2.31
CA LEU A 4 42.80 -52.09 -3.08
C LEU A 4 41.99 -51.15 -2.16
N LEU A 5 41.86 -49.83 -2.52
CA LEU A 5 40.93 -48.95 -1.94
C LEU A 5 39.63 -48.98 -2.76
N THR A 6 38.57 -49.47 -2.14
CA THR A 6 37.24 -49.46 -2.71
C THR A 6 36.61 -48.11 -2.40
N LEU A 7 36.34 -47.32 -3.44
CA LEU A 7 35.63 -46.03 -3.33
C LEU A 7 34.13 -46.31 -3.40
N ALA A 8 33.42 -46.16 -2.27
CA ALA A 8 31.97 -46.24 -2.22
C ALA A 8 31.39 -44.87 -2.60
N ALA A 9 30.76 -44.80 -3.76
CA ALA A 9 30.00 -43.63 -4.18
C ALA A 9 28.63 -43.69 -3.51
N MET A 10 28.38 -42.77 -2.58
CA MET A 10 27.04 -42.53 -2.03
C MET A 10 26.25 -41.65 -2.99
N PHE A 11 25.25 -42.23 -3.62
CA PHE A 11 24.21 -41.50 -4.33
C PHE A 11 23.23 -40.98 -3.29
N THR A 12 23.21 -39.65 -3.06
CA THR A 12 22.13 -38.99 -2.35
C THR A 12 20.98 -38.74 -3.31
N VAL A 13 19.89 -39.44 -3.12
CA VAL A 13 18.62 -39.19 -3.79
C VAL A 13 18.02 -37.93 -3.19
N ALA A 14 17.99 -36.83 -3.95
CA ALA A 14 17.24 -35.64 -3.59
C ALA A 14 15.76 -35.93 -3.77
N SER A 15 15.02 -36.06 -2.67
CA SER A 15 13.57 -36.13 -2.67
C SER A 15 13.03 -34.78 -3.05
N MET A 16 12.50 -34.64 -4.27
CA MET A 16 11.66 -33.52 -4.65
C MET A 16 10.37 -33.61 -3.85
N SER A 17 10.25 -32.77 -2.82
CA SER A 17 9.00 -32.52 -2.11
C SER A 17 8.09 -31.74 -3.06
N ALA A 18 7.05 -32.40 -3.57
CA ALA A 18 5.96 -31.75 -4.28
C ALA A 18 5.30 -30.81 -3.28
N GLY A 19 5.39 -29.50 -3.57
CA GLY A 19 4.71 -28.48 -2.78
C GLY A 19 3.21 -28.75 -2.79
N HIS A 20 2.69 -29.14 -1.63
CA HIS A 20 1.26 -29.12 -1.35
C HIS A 20 0.84 -27.65 -1.44
N HIS A 21 0.01 -27.33 -2.41
CA HIS A 21 -0.83 -26.13 -2.36
C HIS A 21 -1.80 -26.34 -1.19
N GLU A 22 -1.41 -25.90 0.00
CA GLU A 22 -2.39 -25.62 1.03
C GLU A 22 -3.36 -24.57 0.46
N LYS A 23 -4.60 -25.01 0.29
CA LYS A 23 -5.73 -24.08 0.17
C LYS A 23 -5.65 -23.16 1.38
N GLY A 24 -5.28 -21.89 1.13
CA GLY A 24 -5.30 -20.87 2.15
C GLY A 24 -6.68 -20.90 2.80
N GLU A 25 -6.68 -21.12 4.11
CA GLU A 25 -7.79 -20.78 4.95
C GLU A 25 -8.27 -19.40 4.54
N HIS A 26 -9.58 -19.26 4.38
CA HIS A 26 -10.24 -17.96 4.26
C HIS A 26 -9.92 -17.21 5.54
N GLY A 27 -8.78 -16.49 5.53
CA GLY A 27 -8.44 -15.55 6.56
C GLY A 27 -9.61 -14.60 6.69
N HIS A 28 -10.07 -14.38 7.91
CA HIS A 28 -10.94 -13.27 8.25
C HIS A 28 -10.44 -12.08 7.43
N HIS A 29 -11.28 -11.57 6.51
CA HIS A 29 -11.04 -10.29 5.86
C HIS A 29 -10.95 -9.29 7.00
N ASP A 30 -9.74 -8.85 7.29
CA ASP A 30 -9.45 -7.80 8.24
C ASP A 30 -9.99 -6.52 7.60
N MET A 31 -11.29 -6.28 7.87
CA MET A 31 -12.12 -5.26 7.22
C MET A 31 -11.52 -3.89 7.52
N GLY A 32 -10.60 -3.46 6.68
CA GLY A 32 -10.10 -2.09 6.57
C GLY A 32 -9.54 -1.41 7.82
N ASN A 33 -9.24 -2.16 8.87
CA ASN A 33 -8.86 -1.62 10.18
C ASN A 33 -7.44 -1.98 10.63
N SER A 34 -6.77 -2.94 9.97
CA SER A 34 -5.38 -3.24 10.33
C SER A 34 -4.42 -2.20 9.76
N LYS A 35 -3.33 -1.96 10.48
CA LYS A 35 -2.27 -1.06 10.03
C LYS A 35 -1.70 -1.48 8.67
N GLU A 36 -1.50 -2.77 8.46
CA GLU A 36 -0.99 -3.34 7.22
C GLU A 36 -1.96 -3.11 6.07
N TRP A 37 -3.25 -3.29 6.32
CA TRP A 37 -4.28 -3.04 5.33
C TRP A 37 -4.30 -1.55 4.93
N GLU A 38 -4.32 -0.63 5.90
CA GLU A 38 -4.30 0.81 5.62
C GLU A 38 -3.05 1.21 4.81
N ILE A 39 -1.87 0.71 5.18
CA ILE A 39 -0.64 0.99 4.42
C ILE A 39 -0.79 0.53 2.96
N ASN A 40 -1.19 -0.72 2.74
CA ASN A 40 -1.30 -1.28 1.40
C ASN A 40 -2.40 -0.56 0.58
N ALA A 41 -3.56 -0.33 1.18
CA ALA A 41 -4.68 0.34 0.53
C ALA A 41 -4.34 1.78 0.13
N TYR A 42 -3.71 2.54 1.03
CA TYR A 42 -3.45 3.96 0.74
C TYR A 42 -2.28 4.15 -0.21
N THR A 43 -1.24 3.32 -0.14
CA THR A 43 -0.12 3.42 -1.08
C THR A 43 -0.48 2.96 -2.49
N SER A 44 -1.47 2.08 -2.64
CA SER A 44 -1.96 1.67 -3.97
C SER A 44 -2.69 2.80 -4.74
N ALA A 45 -2.94 3.94 -4.10
CA ALA A 45 -3.47 5.14 -4.76
C ALA A 45 -2.47 5.81 -5.71
N ALA A 46 -1.20 5.41 -5.70
CA ALA A 46 -0.17 5.90 -6.60
C ALA A 46 0.62 4.74 -7.23
N PRO A 47 1.37 4.98 -8.32
CA PRO A 47 2.33 4.01 -8.82
C PRO A 47 3.31 3.57 -7.74
N SER A 48 3.80 2.32 -7.78
CA SER A 48 4.65 1.72 -6.74
C SER A 48 5.92 2.54 -6.45
N PHE A 49 6.54 3.13 -7.47
CA PHE A 49 7.73 3.99 -7.31
C PHE A 49 7.46 5.26 -6.47
N ILE A 50 6.20 5.62 -6.27
CA ILE A 50 5.75 6.68 -5.34
C ILE A 50 5.24 6.05 -4.05
N GLY A 51 4.23 5.17 -4.16
CA GLY A 51 3.50 4.62 -3.02
C GLY A 51 4.40 3.85 -2.06
N ASP A 52 5.33 3.04 -2.56
CA ASP A 52 6.19 2.20 -1.72
C ASP A 52 7.15 3.01 -0.82
N HIS A 53 7.43 4.26 -1.20
CA HIS A 53 8.35 5.15 -0.49
C HIS A 53 7.66 6.35 0.18
N ALA A 54 6.33 6.43 0.10
CA ALA A 54 5.56 7.53 0.67
C ALA A 54 5.35 7.38 2.17
N THR A 55 5.22 8.50 2.87
CA THR A 55 4.68 8.54 4.23
C THR A 55 3.21 8.16 4.17
N VAL A 56 2.77 7.28 5.07
CA VAL A 56 1.36 6.85 5.13
C VAL A 56 0.72 7.37 6.41
N ILE A 57 -0.37 8.12 6.24
CA ILE A 57 -1.18 8.61 7.34
C ILE A 57 -2.44 7.74 7.43
N GLY A 58 -2.66 7.16 8.59
CA GLY A 58 -3.85 6.35 8.85
C GLY A 58 -5.10 7.21 9.03
N ILE A 59 -6.26 6.57 9.03
CA ILE A 59 -7.57 7.23 9.23
C ILE A 59 -7.64 7.98 10.56
N SER A 60 -6.87 7.58 11.55
CA SER A 60 -6.76 8.26 12.85
C SER A 60 -5.90 9.54 12.80
N GLY A 61 -5.32 9.89 11.66
CA GLY A 61 -4.36 10.98 11.50
C GLY A 61 -2.94 10.65 11.99
N LYS A 62 -2.68 9.42 12.45
CA LYS A 62 -1.35 8.99 12.90
C LYS A 62 -0.51 8.51 11.72
N VAL A 63 0.81 8.75 11.82
CA VAL A 63 1.77 8.17 10.87
C VAL A 63 1.82 6.66 11.09
N LEU A 64 1.48 5.88 10.07
CA LEU A 64 1.57 4.43 10.06
C LEU A 64 2.93 3.96 9.55
N ARG A 65 3.49 4.68 8.58
CA ARG A 65 4.81 4.44 8.00
C ARG A 65 5.44 5.78 7.61
N GLU A 66 6.68 5.99 8.02
CA GLU A 66 7.49 7.10 7.51
C GLU A 66 7.99 6.80 6.10
N GLY A 67 7.95 7.79 5.23
CA GLY A 67 8.42 7.70 3.86
C GLY A 67 9.74 8.44 3.65
N THR A 68 10.32 8.26 2.47
CA THR A 68 11.64 8.84 2.11
C THR A 68 11.60 9.71 0.87
N ASN A 69 10.47 9.78 0.16
CA ASN A 69 10.35 10.45 -1.13
C ASN A 69 9.57 11.79 -1.09
N GLY A 70 9.16 12.23 0.11
CA GLY A 70 8.40 13.48 0.27
C GLY A 70 6.93 13.40 -0.10
N TRP A 71 6.44 12.24 -0.52
CA TRP A 71 5.01 12.00 -0.78
C TRP A 71 4.30 11.53 0.48
N ARG A 72 3.00 11.82 0.57
CA ARG A 72 2.12 11.43 1.66
C ARG A 72 0.85 10.81 1.11
N CYS A 73 0.55 9.57 1.51
CA CYS A 73 -0.67 8.84 1.16
C CYS A 73 -1.61 8.79 2.36
N GLU A 74 -2.88 9.13 2.15
CA GLU A 74 -3.91 9.17 3.19
C GLU A 74 -5.30 8.93 2.60
N PRO A 75 -6.29 8.46 3.40
CA PRO A 75 -7.66 8.31 2.94
C PRO A 75 -8.37 9.68 2.89
N PHE A 76 -9.27 9.84 1.92
CA PHE A 76 -10.12 11.03 1.83
C PHE A 76 -11.55 10.78 2.33
N MET A 77 -11.97 9.53 2.44
CA MET A 77 -13.30 9.20 2.95
C MET A 77 -13.24 8.88 4.45
N PRO A 78 -14.28 9.28 5.21
CA PRO A 78 -14.40 8.86 6.60
C PRO A 78 -14.58 7.35 6.69
N MET A 79 -14.00 6.75 7.74
CA MET A 79 -14.15 5.31 7.98
C MET A 79 -15.61 4.93 8.21
N PRO A 80 -16.18 4.02 7.40
CA PRO A 80 -17.53 3.51 7.65
C PRO A 80 -17.54 2.60 8.88
N LYS A 81 -18.74 2.38 9.44
CA LYS A 81 -18.91 1.40 10.53
C LYS A 81 -18.54 0.01 10.00
N GLY A 82 -17.51 -0.60 10.56
CA GLY A 82 -17.00 -1.90 10.12
C GLY A 82 -15.74 -1.83 9.23
N GLY A 83 -15.23 -0.63 8.94
CA GLY A 83 -14.02 -0.46 8.14
C GLY A 83 -14.28 -0.33 6.65
N PHE A 84 -13.23 -0.12 5.87
CA PHE A 84 -13.30 -0.12 4.42
C PHE A 84 -13.22 -1.55 3.89
N GLU A 85 -14.10 -1.92 2.97
CA GLU A 85 -14.08 -3.24 2.32
C GLU A 85 -12.99 -3.34 1.24
N THR A 86 -12.69 -2.23 0.59
CA THR A 86 -11.73 -2.17 -0.52
C THR A 86 -10.93 -0.86 -0.48
N PRO A 87 -9.75 -0.80 -1.13
CA PRO A 87 -9.01 0.44 -1.30
C PRO A 87 -9.82 1.56 -1.98
N HIS A 88 -10.75 1.20 -2.89
CA HIS A 88 -11.66 2.16 -3.52
C HIS A 88 -12.54 2.88 -2.51
N GLY A 89 -13.05 2.16 -1.49
CA GLY A 89 -13.88 2.75 -0.45
C GLY A 89 -13.18 3.82 0.37
N ALA A 90 -11.87 3.69 0.57
CA ALA A 90 -11.06 4.68 1.25
C ALA A 90 -10.82 5.94 0.41
N ALA A 91 -10.95 5.84 -0.92
CA ALA A 91 -10.64 6.89 -1.89
C ALA A 91 -9.32 7.59 -1.54
N ALA A 92 -8.29 6.80 -1.24
CA ALA A 92 -7.00 7.33 -0.80
C ALA A 92 -6.30 8.09 -1.93
N ALA A 93 -5.49 9.06 -1.55
CA ALA A 93 -4.61 9.74 -2.49
C ALA A 93 -3.20 9.90 -1.93
N CYS A 94 -2.23 9.97 -2.84
CA CYS A 94 -0.85 10.30 -2.54
C CYS A 94 -0.55 11.70 -3.08
N SER A 95 -0.18 12.60 -2.19
CA SER A 95 0.08 14.02 -2.47
C SER A 95 1.56 14.34 -2.27
N ASP A 96 2.13 15.18 -3.14
CA ASP A 96 3.45 15.75 -2.92
C ASP A 96 3.42 16.89 -1.89
N LYS A 97 4.61 17.45 -1.55
CA LYS A 97 4.73 18.51 -0.57
C LYS A 97 3.93 19.78 -0.92
N ASN A 98 3.85 20.13 -2.20
CA ASN A 98 3.15 21.33 -2.64
C ASN A 98 1.64 21.15 -2.58
N ALA A 99 1.13 19.97 -3.00
CA ALA A 99 -0.28 19.64 -2.85
C ALA A 99 -0.72 19.61 -1.38
N VAL A 100 0.12 19.09 -0.48
CA VAL A 100 -0.14 19.13 0.97
C VAL A 100 -0.14 20.57 1.50
N ALA A 101 0.80 21.41 1.09
CA ALA A 101 0.85 22.81 1.48
C ALA A 101 -0.39 23.58 0.98
N TRP A 102 -0.79 23.34 -0.27
CA TRP A 102 -2.03 23.90 -0.82
C TRP A 102 -3.27 23.50 -0.01
N ALA A 103 -3.41 22.20 0.29
CA ALA A 103 -4.55 21.70 1.05
C ALA A 103 -4.61 22.29 2.48
N ASN A 104 -3.46 22.48 3.13
CA ASN A 104 -3.38 23.10 4.44
C ASN A 104 -3.78 24.58 4.39
N ALA A 105 -3.29 25.33 3.40
CA ALA A 105 -3.65 26.73 3.19
C ALA A 105 -5.16 26.88 2.91
N TYR A 106 -5.72 26.00 2.08
CA TYR A 106 -7.16 25.98 1.82
C TYR A 106 -7.98 25.75 3.09
N LYS A 107 -7.61 24.74 3.91
CA LYS A 107 -8.29 24.46 5.19
C LYS A 107 -8.20 25.63 6.20
N SER A 108 -7.09 26.37 6.15
CA SER A 108 -6.83 27.51 7.04
C SER A 108 -7.34 28.85 6.48
N ASN A 109 -7.91 28.85 5.29
CA ASN A 109 -8.33 30.04 4.54
C ASN A 109 -7.20 31.07 4.39
N THR A 110 -6.00 30.58 4.01
CA THR A 110 -4.80 31.38 3.76
C THR A 110 -4.32 31.20 2.33
N ASN A 111 -3.45 32.08 1.86
CA ASN A 111 -2.79 31.87 0.58
C ASN A 111 -1.71 30.80 0.72
N PRO A 112 -1.62 29.81 -0.20
CA PRO A 112 -0.54 28.84 -0.18
C PRO A 112 0.78 29.48 -0.63
N GLU A 113 1.87 29.13 0.07
CA GLU A 113 3.23 29.41 -0.38
C GLU A 113 3.77 28.14 -1.04
N LEU A 114 3.90 28.15 -2.36
CA LEU A 114 4.29 26.98 -3.16
C LEU A 114 5.57 27.30 -3.94
N GLU A 115 6.46 26.29 -4.05
CA GLU A 115 7.66 26.35 -4.87
C GLU A 115 7.36 26.02 -6.34
N SER A 116 6.33 25.21 -6.57
CA SER A 116 5.86 24.75 -7.89
C SER A 116 4.43 24.23 -7.76
N ASP A 117 3.86 23.76 -8.87
CA ASP A 117 2.57 23.06 -8.85
C ASP A 117 2.64 21.83 -7.95
N GLY A 118 1.51 21.51 -7.31
CA GLY A 118 1.34 20.31 -6.51
C GLY A 118 0.73 19.17 -7.33
N TRP A 119 1.14 17.94 -7.04
CA TRP A 119 0.63 16.75 -7.70
C TRP A 119 -0.04 15.80 -6.72
N ILE A 120 -1.14 15.21 -7.19
CA ILE A 120 -1.91 14.20 -6.44
C ILE A 120 -2.15 13.01 -7.35
N TRP A 121 -1.88 11.80 -6.84
CA TRP A 121 -2.30 10.54 -7.43
C TRP A 121 -3.50 9.99 -6.68
N MET A 122 -4.54 9.62 -7.42
CA MET A 122 -5.73 8.94 -6.90
C MET A 122 -6.14 7.86 -7.91
N LEU A 123 -5.55 6.67 -7.80
CA LEU A 123 -5.86 5.54 -8.68
C LEU A 123 -7.10 4.75 -8.22
N HIS A 124 -7.61 5.05 -7.04
CA HIS A 124 -8.79 4.44 -6.43
C HIS A 124 -9.81 5.50 -6.04
N GLY A 125 -11.04 5.07 -5.84
CA GLY A 125 -12.18 5.94 -5.57
C GLY A 125 -13.12 6.02 -6.76
N ASP A 126 -13.94 7.04 -6.79
CA ASP A 126 -14.85 7.36 -7.89
C ASP A 126 -15.83 6.21 -8.28
N LEU A 127 -16.20 5.41 -7.28
CA LEU A 127 -17.11 4.29 -7.48
C LEU A 127 -18.54 4.80 -7.70
N GLY A 128 -19.13 4.40 -8.82
CA GLY A 128 -20.52 4.72 -9.13
C GLY A 128 -20.76 6.12 -9.70
N VAL A 129 -19.70 6.86 -9.97
CA VAL A 129 -19.79 8.15 -10.66
C VAL A 129 -19.77 7.92 -12.17
N ASP A 130 -20.73 8.51 -12.85
CA ASP A 130 -20.76 8.57 -14.31
C ASP A 130 -20.28 9.95 -14.77
N ASN A 131 -19.00 10.04 -15.12
CA ASN A 131 -18.37 11.30 -15.55
C ASN A 131 -18.93 11.86 -16.87
N PHE A 132 -19.80 11.13 -17.54
CA PHE A 132 -20.48 11.55 -18.76
C PHE A 132 -21.90 12.07 -18.50
N LYS A 133 -22.37 11.99 -17.26
CA LYS A 133 -23.67 12.52 -16.84
C LYS A 133 -23.43 13.60 -15.79
N PRO A 134 -23.49 14.88 -16.19
CA PRO A 134 -23.39 16.00 -15.26
C PRO A 134 -24.57 16.07 -14.30
#